data_20cdcb8abb2aba56ec173261373f6537
#
_entry.id   20cdcb8abb2aba56ec173261373f6537
#
_cell.length_a   1.000
_cell.length_b   1.000
_cell.length_c   1.000
_cell.angle_alpha   90.00
_cell.angle_beta   90.00
_cell.angle_gamma   90.00
#
_symmetry.space_group_name_H-M   'P 1'
#
loop_
_entity.id
_entity.type
_entity.pdbx_description
1 polymer ?
#
loop_
_entity_poly.entity_id
_entity_poly.type
_entity_poly.pdbx_seq_one_letter_code
_entity_poly.pdbx_strand_id
1 'polypeptide(L)'
;IAAQRAIEAANIDAETLDYIIFAHNFGDVKKGAIQTDLLPTLATRVKYNLRIKNPSCVCYDMLFGCPGWVEGVIQAHAFIKAGMAKKCLVIGAETLSRVVDRHDRDSMIYSDGAGATVIETTEDEGGILAHETATFTYDEAYYLFFGNSFNKDHDPDVRYIKMHGRKIYEFALSNVPKAMKSCLEKSGIEIDQVKKILIHQANEKMDEAIINRFYKLFEKTTPEGIMPMSIHKLGNSSVATVPTLYDLLVKGELENHSLNKGDVILFASVGAGMNVNAIVYRV
;
A
#
# COMPACT_ATOMS: atom_id res chain seq x y z
N ILE A 1 1.28 14.97 9.00
CA ILE A 1 0.06 14.57 9.73
C ILE A 1 0.05 13.06 9.93
N ALA A 2 -0.01 12.20 8.89
CA ALA A 2 -0.11 10.74 9.04
C ALA A 2 1.02 10.18 9.93
N ALA A 3 2.27 10.51 9.64
CA ALA A 3 3.43 10.11 10.43
C ALA A 3 3.34 10.51 11.91
N GLN A 4 2.92 11.75 12.18
CA GLN A 4 2.72 12.26 13.53
C GLN A 4 1.67 11.42 14.28
N ARG A 5 0.53 11.17 13.64
CA ARG A 5 -0.56 10.37 14.23
C ARG A 5 -0.15 8.92 14.48
N ALA A 6 0.66 8.33 13.59
CA ALA A 6 1.17 6.96 13.78
C ALA A 6 2.11 6.87 14.98
N ILE A 7 3.00 7.85 15.18
CA ILE A 7 3.91 7.93 16.34
C ILE A 7 3.11 8.12 17.64
N GLU A 8 2.12 9.01 17.63
CA GLU A 8 1.24 9.25 18.77
C GLU A 8 0.41 8.00 19.12
N ALA A 9 -0.17 7.32 18.11
CA ALA A 9 -0.95 6.09 18.31
C ALA A 9 -0.08 4.93 18.84
N ALA A 10 1.18 4.84 18.40
CA ALA A 10 2.15 3.86 18.90
C ALA A 10 2.69 4.22 20.28
N ASN A 11 2.42 5.43 20.77
CA ASN A 11 2.92 5.95 22.06
C ASN A 11 4.44 5.81 22.23
N ILE A 12 5.20 6.12 21.17
CA ILE A 12 6.68 6.06 21.18
C ILE A 12 7.31 7.45 21.16
N ASP A 13 8.55 7.52 21.65
CA ASP A 13 9.40 8.68 21.40
C ASP A 13 9.96 8.57 19.96
N ALA A 14 9.71 9.60 19.14
CA ALA A 14 10.18 9.65 17.76
C ALA A 14 11.72 9.58 17.64
N GLU A 15 12.45 9.99 18.66
CA GLU A 15 13.91 9.87 18.73
C GLU A 15 14.41 8.41 18.79
N THR A 16 13.50 7.45 19.07
CA THR A 16 13.83 6.01 19.10
C THR A 16 13.64 5.30 17.75
N LEU A 17 13.20 6.01 16.71
CA LEU A 17 13.09 5.46 15.36
C LEU A 17 14.48 5.20 14.76
N ASP A 18 14.64 4.05 14.15
CA ASP A 18 15.83 3.65 13.40
C ASP A 18 15.71 3.98 11.91
N TYR A 19 14.51 3.79 11.34
CA TYR A 19 14.25 4.08 9.92
C TYR A 19 12.93 4.80 9.70
N ILE A 20 12.92 5.70 8.69
CA ILE A 20 11.72 6.23 8.06
C ILE A 20 11.74 5.84 6.59
N ILE A 21 10.80 4.98 6.19
CA ILE A 21 10.64 4.50 4.81
C ILE A 21 9.40 5.17 4.23
N PHE A 22 9.56 5.91 3.14
CA PHE A 22 8.47 6.63 2.50
C PHE A 22 8.22 6.07 1.10
N ALA A 23 7.12 5.34 0.93
CA ALA A 23 6.72 4.77 -0.34
C ALA A 23 5.85 5.74 -1.14
N HIS A 24 6.18 5.92 -2.42
CA HIS A 24 5.44 6.74 -3.38
C HIS A 24 5.79 6.35 -4.82
N ASN A 25 5.01 6.87 -5.79
CA ASN A 25 5.32 6.73 -7.22
C ASN A 25 5.99 7.99 -7.79
N PHE A 26 5.55 9.18 -7.37
CA PHE A 26 5.81 10.41 -8.12
C PHE A 26 6.54 11.50 -7.33
N GLY A 27 6.75 11.33 -6.04
CA GLY A 27 7.35 12.36 -5.19
C GLY A 27 6.44 13.59 -5.02
N ASP A 28 7.04 14.76 -4.79
CA ASP A 28 6.31 16.02 -4.63
C ASP A 28 6.19 16.75 -5.97
N VAL A 29 5.03 16.65 -6.61
CA VAL A 29 4.72 17.36 -7.84
C VAL A 29 3.87 18.58 -7.50
N LYS A 30 4.43 19.79 -7.68
CA LYS A 30 3.70 21.04 -7.45
C LYS A 30 2.62 21.23 -8.51
N LYS A 31 1.49 21.86 -8.12
CA LYS A 31 0.42 22.18 -9.08
C LYS A 31 0.95 23.03 -10.23
N GLY A 32 0.75 22.54 -11.46
CA GLY A 32 1.23 23.21 -12.68
C GLY A 32 2.69 22.99 -13.03
N ALA A 33 3.43 22.18 -12.23
CA ALA A 33 4.77 21.75 -12.60
C ALA A 33 4.71 20.41 -13.35
N ILE A 34 5.67 20.21 -14.24
CA ILE A 34 5.92 18.95 -14.95
C ILE A 34 7.02 18.12 -14.28
N GLN A 35 7.70 18.71 -13.32
CA GLN A 35 8.88 18.16 -12.68
C GLN A 35 8.55 17.76 -11.24
N THR A 36 9.04 16.59 -10.83
CA THR A 36 8.94 16.16 -9.43
C THR A 36 10.09 16.74 -8.60
N ASP A 37 9.80 17.08 -7.35
CA ASP A 37 10.77 17.53 -6.37
C ASP A 37 11.07 16.38 -5.40
N LEU A 38 12.26 15.78 -5.54
CA LEU A 38 12.74 14.65 -4.74
C LEU A 38 13.95 15.00 -3.88
N LEU A 39 14.38 16.28 -3.83
CA LEU A 39 15.59 16.68 -3.12
C LEU A 39 15.30 17.79 -2.10
N PRO A 40 15.45 17.53 -0.80
CA PRO A 40 15.73 16.21 -0.18
C PRO A 40 14.55 15.24 -0.31
N THR A 41 14.79 13.95 -0.03
CA THR A 41 13.76 12.90 -0.09
C THR A 41 12.56 13.24 0.79
N LEU A 42 11.38 12.69 0.47
CA LEU A 42 10.16 12.94 1.26
C LEU A 42 10.30 12.40 2.69
N ALA A 43 10.93 11.24 2.87
CA ALA A 43 11.25 10.69 4.19
C ALA A 43 12.11 11.67 5.03
N THR A 44 13.11 12.29 4.42
CA THR A 44 13.96 13.30 5.07
C THR A 44 13.14 14.53 5.46
N ARG A 45 12.22 14.99 4.59
CA ARG A 45 11.32 16.11 4.89
C ARG A 45 10.39 15.78 6.06
N VAL A 46 9.91 14.53 6.16
CA VAL A 46 9.12 14.07 7.32
C VAL A 46 9.94 14.12 8.59
N LYS A 47 11.16 13.59 8.60
CA LYS A 47 12.08 13.66 9.76
C LYS A 47 12.32 15.10 10.20
N TYR A 48 12.60 15.98 9.25
CA TYR A 48 12.80 17.41 9.52
C TYR A 48 11.57 18.05 10.17
N ASN A 49 10.38 17.79 9.63
CA ASN A 49 9.13 18.35 10.16
C ASN A 49 8.75 17.79 11.53
N LEU A 50 9.08 16.54 11.81
CA LEU A 50 8.92 15.90 13.12
C LEU A 50 9.97 16.34 14.14
N ARG A 51 11.00 17.11 13.70
CA ARG A 51 12.08 17.62 14.54
C ARG A 51 12.92 16.53 15.21
N ILE A 52 13.02 15.35 14.62
CA ILE A 52 13.83 14.24 15.11
C ILE A 52 15.31 14.60 14.97
N LYS A 53 16.01 14.64 16.08
CA LYS A 53 17.43 15.01 16.17
C LYS A 53 18.36 13.81 15.99
N ASN A 54 17.89 12.60 16.28
CA ASN A 54 18.68 11.38 16.18
C ASN A 54 19.27 11.20 14.78
N PRO A 55 20.61 11.34 14.57
CA PRO A 55 21.22 11.17 13.26
C PRO A 55 21.19 9.71 12.79
N SER A 56 21.06 8.74 13.68
CA SER A 56 20.99 7.32 13.39
C SER A 56 19.62 6.88 12.83
N CYS A 57 18.60 7.73 12.92
CA CYS A 57 17.33 7.50 12.24
C CYS A 57 17.50 7.77 10.74
N VAL A 58 17.70 6.71 9.95
CA VAL A 58 17.95 6.77 8.50
C VAL A 58 16.65 6.96 7.74
N CYS A 59 16.66 7.84 6.74
CA CYS A 59 15.47 8.20 5.97
C CYS A 59 15.70 8.01 4.49
N TYR A 60 14.82 7.28 3.80
CA TYR A 60 14.86 7.13 2.37
C TYR A 60 13.47 6.93 1.76
N ASP A 61 13.36 7.30 0.47
CA ASP A 61 12.15 7.09 -0.31
C ASP A 61 12.25 5.78 -1.10
N MET A 62 11.10 5.13 -1.28
CA MET A 62 10.98 3.91 -2.07
C MET A 62 9.97 4.12 -3.19
N LEU A 63 10.44 4.05 -4.43
CA LEU A 63 9.61 4.03 -5.63
C LEU A 63 9.11 2.61 -5.87
N PHE A 64 7.81 2.36 -5.65
CA PHE A 64 7.30 0.99 -5.70
C PHE A 64 5.77 0.94 -5.93
N GLY A 65 5.23 1.46 -6.98
CA GLY A 65 3.81 1.32 -7.32
C GLY A 65 2.83 1.36 -6.14
N CYS A 66 1.57 0.98 -6.35
CA CYS A 66 0.56 0.93 -5.30
C CYS A 66 0.91 -0.01 -4.12
N PRO A 67 1.65 -1.13 -4.30
CA PRO A 67 2.08 -1.99 -3.20
C PRO A 67 3.17 -1.40 -2.29
N GLY A 68 3.64 -0.19 -2.54
CA GLY A 68 4.81 0.38 -1.88
C GLY A 68 4.75 0.40 -0.35
N TRP A 69 3.59 0.71 0.25
CA TRP A 69 3.48 0.62 1.71
C TRP A 69 3.64 -0.82 2.21
N VAL A 70 3.03 -1.80 1.53
CA VAL A 70 3.16 -3.23 1.89
C VAL A 70 4.61 -3.69 1.78
N GLU A 71 5.31 -3.31 0.70
CA GLU A 71 6.74 -3.59 0.53
C GLU A 71 7.60 -2.91 1.61
N GLY A 72 7.29 -1.66 1.96
CA GLY A 72 7.96 -0.95 3.06
C GLY A 72 7.80 -1.63 4.41
N VAL A 73 6.62 -2.21 4.69
CA VAL A 73 6.36 -3.03 5.87
C VAL A 73 7.19 -4.31 5.84
N ILE A 74 7.31 -4.97 4.68
CA ILE A 74 8.15 -6.17 4.50
C ILE A 74 9.63 -5.83 4.75
N GLN A 75 10.12 -4.69 4.22
CA GLN A 75 11.50 -4.24 4.45
C GLN A 75 11.76 -3.91 5.91
N ALA A 76 10.84 -3.17 6.57
CA ALA A 76 10.94 -2.87 7.99
C ALA A 76 11.00 -4.15 8.83
N HIS A 77 10.15 -5.14 8.53
CA HIS A 77 10.20 -6.45 9.15
C HIS A 77 11.54 -7.16 8.95
N ALA A 78 12.08 -7.14 7.72
CA ALA A 78 13.38 -7.73 7.41
C ALA A 78 14.51 -7.05 8.18
N PHE A 79 14.52 -5.72 8.30
CA PHE A 79 15.52 -4.98 9.08
C PHE A 79 15.45 -5.32 10.58
N ILE A 80 14.24 -5.46 11.11
CA ILE A 80 14.03 -5.86 12.51
C ILE A 80 14.52 -7.31 12.72
N LYS A 81 14.16 -8.24 11.84
CA LYS A 81 14.62 -9.63 11.92
C LYS A 81 16.13 -9.79 11.78
N ALA A 82 16.77 -8.94 10.98
CA ALA A 82 18.23 -8.91 10.81
C ALA A 82 18.96 -8.19 11.97
N GLY A 83 18.25 -7.63 12.94
CA GLY A 83 18.84 -6.87 14.04
C GLY A 83 19.39 -5.49 13.65
N MET A 84 19.05 -5.01 12.44
CA MET A 84 19.45 -3.69 11.94
C MET A 84 18.59 -2.56 12.50
N ALA A 85 17.36 -2.85 12.91
CA ALA A 85 16.40 -1.91 13.47
C ALA A 85 15.61 -2.54 14.62
N LYS A 86 15.06 -1.70 15.47
CA LYS A 86 14.03 -2.05 16.46
C LYS A 86 12.70 -1.38 16.16
N LYS A 87 12.73 -0.19 15.57
CA LYS A 87 11.54 0.62 15.25
C LYS A 87 11.68 1.29 13.90
N CYS A 88 10.70 1.10 13.04
CA CYS A 88 10.61 1.71 11.72
C CYS A 88 9.28 2.43 11.56
N LEU A 89 9.29 3.61 10.96
CA LEU A 89 8.11 4.32 10.49
C LEU A 89 7.97 4.09 8.99
N VAL A 90 6.89 3.43 8.57
CA VAL A 90 6.58 3.18 7.15
C VAL A 90 5.44 4.08 6.72
N ILE A 91 5.63 4.84 5.66
CA ILE A 91 4.67 5.81 5.13
C ILE A 91 4.36 5.46 3.70
N GLY A 92 3.07 5.42 3.34
CA GLY A 92 2.61 5.40 1.96
C GLY A 92 1.82 6.67 1.68
N ALA A 93 2.26 7.49 0.74
CA ALA A 93 1.55 8.72 0.40
C ALA A 93 1.69 9.11 -1.06
N GLU A 94 0.62 9.66 -1.60
CA GLU A 94 0.53 10.14 -2.97
C GLU A 94 -0.29 11.42 -3.08
N THR A 95 0.09 12.23 -4.08
CA THR A 95 -0.69 13.38 -4.54
C THR A 95 -1.03 13.16 -6.02
N LEU A 96 -1.88 12.15 -6.29
CA LEU A 96 -2.21 11.72 -7.66
C LEU A 96 -2.93 12.81 -8.46
N SER A 97 -3.65 13.72 -7.77
CA SER A 97 -4.29 14.88 -8.40
C SER A 97 -3.32 15.77 -9.21
N ARG A 98 -2.00 15.61 -9.03
CA ARG A 98 -0.96 16.34 -9.74
C ARG A 98 -0.53 15.70 -11.06
N VAL A 99 -0.79 14.41 -11.23
CA VAL A 99 -0.26 13.58 -12.33
C VAL A 99 -1.36 12.86 -13.12
N VAL A 100 -2.63 13.13 -12.84
CA VAL A 100 -3.78 12.60 -13.57
C VAL A 100 -4.14 13.47 -14.77
N ASP A 101 -4.52 12.83 -15.87
CA ASP A 101 -5.05 13.51 -17.06
C ASP A 101 -6.55 13.75 -16.89
N ARG A 102 -6.98 15.01 -16.89
CA ARG A 102 -8.40 15.38 -16.79
C ARG A 102 -9.25 14.97 -18.00
N HIS A 103 -8.60 14.60 -19.10
CA HIS A 103 -9.24 14.12 -20.33
C HIS A 103 -9.26 12.58 -20.41
N ASP A 104 -8.81 11.92 -19.33
CA ASP A 104 -8.81 10.47 -19.20
C ASP A 104 -9.91 10.03 -18.22
N ARG A 105 -10.88 9.29 -18.72
CA ARG A 105 -11.98 8.77 -17.90
C ARG A 105 -11.47 7.91 -16.74
N ASP A 106 -10.42 7.13 -16.97
CA ASP A 106 -9.85 6.24 -15.96
C ASP A 106 -9.21 7.01 -14.80
N SER A 107 -8.88 8.29 -15.00
CA SER A 107 -8.33 9.16 -13.96
C SER A 107 -9.33 9.49 -12.83
N MET A 108 -10.63 9.30 -13.03
CA MET A 108 -11.66 9.66 -12.05
C MET A 108 -11.61 8.83 -10.77
N ILE A 109 -10.96 7.67 -10.79
CA ILE A 109 -10.84 6.82 -9.60
C ILE A 109 -9.73 7.28 -8.64
N TYR A 110 -8.77 8.07 -9.11
CA TYR A 110 -7.60 8.44 -8.32
C TYR A 110 -7.87 9.56 -7.32
N SER A 111 -7.22 9.46 -6.17
CA SER A 111 -7.30 10.45 -5.09
C SER A 111 -5.92 10.68 -4.46
N ASP A 112 -5.82 11.73 -3.65
CA ASP A 112 -4.66 12.00 -2.80
C ASP A 112 -4.86 11.30 -1.45
N GLY A 113 -3.77 10.83 -0.85
CA GLY A 113 -3.84 10.18 0.45
C GLY A 113 -2.49 9.94 1.11
N ALA A 114 -2.51 9.72 2.42
CA ALA A 114 -1.34 9.37 3.20
C ALA A 114 -1.74 8.46 4.37
N GLY A 115 -1.07 7.31 4.49
CA GLY A 115 -1.14 6.42 5.64
C GLY A 115 0.26 6.15 6.19
N ALA A 116 0.37 5.91 7.49
CA ALA A 116 1.64 5.64 8.14
C ALA A 116 1.46 4.63 9.27
N THR A 117 2.50 3.82 9.52
CA THR A 117 2.50 2.77 10.54
C THR A 117 3.87 2.71 11.20
N VAL A 118 3.90 2.58 12.52
CA VAL A 118 5.10 2.20 13.26
C VAL A 118 5.17 0.67 13.32
N ILE A 119 6.31 0.11 12.95
CA ILE A 119 6.64 -1.30 13.07
C ILE A 119 7.74 -1.41 14.10
N GLU A 120 7.54 -2.22 15.13
CA GLU A 120 8.53 -2.43 16.17
C GLU A 120 8.65 -3.90 16.57
N THR A 121 9.74 -4.23 17.27
CA THR A 121 9.90 -5.54 17.89
C THR A 121 8.86 -5.74 18.96
N THR A 122 8.28 -6.93 19.03
CA THR A 122 7.39 -7.34 20.11
C THR A 122 7.78 -8.74 20.60
N GLU A 123 7.49 -9.02 21.86
CA GLU A 123 7.56 -10.36 22.46
C GLU A 123 6.19 -11.07 22.42
N ASP A 124 5.14 -10.37 21.96
CA ASP A 124 3.80 -10.93 21.78
C ASP A 124 3.77 -11.96 20.65
N GLU A 125 2.81 -12.90 20.71
CA GLU A 125 2.60 -13.91 19.66
C GLU A 125 2.01 -13.35 18.35
N GLY A 126 1.77 -12.04 18.27
CA GLY A 126 1.26 -11.32 17.09
C GLY A 126 2.34 -10.94 16.09
N GLY A 127 1.93 -10.20 15.06
CA GLY A 127 2.82 -9.62 14.07
C GLY A 127 2.77 -10.29 12.69
N ILE A 128 3.79 -10.04 11.87
CA ILE A 128 3.88 -10.56 10.51
C ILE A 128 4.26 -12.04 10.56
N LEU A 129 3.34 -12.91 10.12
CA LEU A 129 3.51 -14.36 10.08
C LEU A 129 4.19 -14.83 8.79
N ALA A 130 3.82 -14.23 7.66
CA ALA A 130 4.42 -14.50 6.35
C ALA A 130 4.22 -13.32 5.41
N HIS A 131 5.01 -13.28 4.36
CA HIS A 131 4.84 -12.35 3.26
C HIS A 131 5.14 -12.99 1.91
N GLU A 132 4.61 -12.36 0.86
CA GLU A 132 4.87 -12.69 -0.54
C GLU A 132 5.12 -11.39 -1.31
N THR A 133 6.11 -11.39 -2.19
CA THR A 133 6.41 -10.28 -3.08
C THR A 133 6.83 -10.80 -4.44
N ALA A 134 6.33 -10.19 -5.52
CA ALA A 134 6.66 -10.56 -6.87
C ALA A 134 6.59 -9.35 -7.81
N THR A 135 7.46 -9.33 -8.81
CA THR A 135 7.47 -8.32 -9.88
C THR A 135 7.40 -9.02 -11.23
N PHE A 136 6.37 -8.72 -12.01
CA PHE A 136 6.13 -9.27 -13.34
C PHE A 136 6.46 -8.22 -14.39
N THR A 137 7.52 -8.43 -15.17
CA THR A 137 8.05 -7.43 -16.09
C THR A 137 8.15 -7.88 -17.53
N TYR A 138 8.02 -9.17 -17.80
CA TYR A 138 8.33 -9.72 -19.13
C TYR A 138 7.46 -9.11 -20.22
N ASP A 139 6.13 -9.09 -20.01
CA ASP A 139 5.16 -8.45 -20.92
C ASP A 139 4.36 -7.34 -20.21
N GLU A 140 4.46 -7.24 -18.89
CA GLU A 140 3.54 -6.49 -18.03
C GLU A 140 4.07 -5.14 -17.54
N ALA A 141 5.38 -4.88 -17.68
CA ALA A 141 6.06 -3.72 -17.09
C ALA A 141 5.35 -2.38 -17.36
N TYR A 142 4.77 -2.22 -18.53
CA TYR A 142 4.10 -1.00 -18.99
C TYR A 142 2.58 -1.09 -19.00
N TYR A 143 1.96 -1.94 -18.17
CA TYR A 143 0.49 -1.94 -18.03
C TYR A 143 -0.02 -0.67 -17.34
N LEU A 144 0.80 -0.11 -16.43
CA LEU A 144 0.69 1.26 -15.92
C LEU A 144 1.94 2.03 -16.34
N PHE A 145 1.76 3.22 -16.89
CA PHE A 145 2.86 4.00 -17.48
C PHE A 145 2.55 5.50 -17.47
N PHE A 146 3.55 6.33 -17.76
CA PHE A 146 3.35 7.73 -18.09
C PHE A 146 3.20 7.92 -19.59
N GLY A 147 2.08 8.55 -20.00
CA GLY A 147 1.75 8.85 -21.38
C GLY A 147 1.17 10.24 -21.57
N ASN A 148 0.98 10.62 -22.83
CA ASN A 148 0.42 11.91 -23.22
C ASN A 148 -1.04 12.05 -22.80
N SER A 149 -1.52 13.29 -22.70
CA SER A 149 -2.95 13.56 -22.54
C SER A 149 -3.76 13.00 -23.72
N PHE A 150 -5.01 12.62 -23.46
CA PHE A 150 -5.98 12.32 -24.52
C PHE A 150 -6.49 13.58 -25.22
N ASN A 151 -6.28 14.77 -24.65
CA ASN A 151 -6.47 16.03 -25.36
C ASN A 151 -5.25 16.30 -26.27
N LYS A 152 -5.45 16.29 -27.58
CA LYS A 152 -4.40 16.49 -28.59
C LYS A 152 -3.79 17.89 -28.57
N ASP A 153 -4.51 18.87 -28.04
CA ASP A 153 -4.06 20.27 -27.93
C ASP A 153 -3.23 20.51 -26.63
N HIS A 154 -3.03 19.46 -25.82
CA HIS A 154 -2.23 19.55 -24.62
C HIS A 154 -0.74 19.47 -24.93
N ASP A 155 0.08 20.10 -24.07
CA ASP A 155 1.55 20.08 -24.19
C ASP A 155 2.07 18.63 -24.27
N PRO A 156 2.75 18.22 -25.35
CA PRO A 156 3.24 16.86 -25.54
C PRO A 156 4.36 16.46 -24.56
N ASP A 157 5.02 17.43 -23.92
CA ASP A 157 6.07 17.18 -22.93
C ASP A 157 5.52 16.84 -21.55
N VAL A 158 4.24 17.15 -21.30
CA VAL A 158 3.57 16.81 -20.06
C VAL A 158 3.03 15.39 -20.11
N ARG A 159 3.41 14.57 -19.14
CA ARG A 159 3.01 13.17 -19.03
C ARG A 159 2.09 12.95 -17.84
N TYR A 160 1.22 11.97 -17.96
CA TYR A 160 0.20 11.61 -16.99
C TYR A 160 0.16 10.11 -16.76
N ILE A 161 -0.38 9.69 -15.62
CA ILE A 161 -0.68 8.28 -15.37
C ILE A 161 -1.63 7.77 -16.47
N LYS A 162 -1.24 6.66 -17.07
CA LYS A 162 -2.03 5.91 -18.04
C LYS A 162 -2.04 4.44 -17.68
N MET A 163 -3.10 3.75 -18.07
CA MET A 163 -3.21 2.32 -17.84
C MET A 163 -3.86 1.57 -19.01
N HIS A 164 -3.44 0.33 -19.18
CA HIS A 164 -4.13 -0.63 -20.00
C HIS A 164 -5.15 -1.39 -19.13
N GLY A 165 -6.29 -0.76 -18.81
CA GLY A 165 -7.22 -1.20 -17.78
C GLY A 165 -7.65 -2.67 -17.90
N ARG A 166 -7.96 -3.15 -19.13
CA ARG A 166 -8.31 -4.56 -19.35
C ARG A 166 -7.15 -5.51 -19.01
N LYS A 167 -5.91 -5.18 -19.41
CA LYS A 167 -4.73 -6.00 -19.13
C LYS A 167 -4.45 -6.06 -17.63
N ILE A 168 -4.58 -4.92 -16.93
CA ILE A 168 -4.42 -4.84 -15.47
C ILE A 168 -5.48 -5.69 -14.77
N TYR A 169 -6.73 -5.62 -15.21
CA TYR A 169 -7.81 -6.43 -14.65
C TYR A 169 -7.51 -7.93 -14.81
N GLU A 170 -7.19 -8.40 -16.03
CA GLU A 170 -6.87 -9.79 -16.31
C GLU A 170 -5.63 -10.26 -15.52
N PHE A 171 -4.60 -9.41 -15.40
CA PHE A 171 -3.39 -9.65 -14.62
C PHE A 171 -3.70 -9.80 -13.13
N ALA A 172 -4.44 -8.85 -12.56
CA ALA A 172 -4.77 -8.83 -11.13
C ALA A 172 -5.57 -10.09 -10.74
N LEU A 173 -6.59 -10.43 -11.52
CA LEU A 173 -7.39 -11.64 -11.30
C LEU A 173 -6.60 -12.95 -11.42
N SER A 174 -5.52 -12.94 -12.18
CA SER A 174 -4.71 -14.14 -12.42
C SER A 174 -3.61 -14.32 -11.37
N ASN A 175 -3.02 -13.24 -10.88
CA ASN A 175 -1.80 -13.29 -10.09
C ASN A 175 -1.99 -12.94 -8.61
N VAL A 176 -2.87 -11.97 -8.27
CA VAL A 176 -3.08 -11.57 -6.88
C VAL A 176 -3.63 -12.72 -6.02
N PRO A 177 -4.67 -13.50 -6.45
CA PRO A 177 -5.15 -14.64 -5.67
C PRO A 177 -4.07 -15.69 -5.40
N LYS A 178 -3.17 -15.92 -6.37
CA LYS A 178 -2.07 -16.90 -6.22
C LYS A 178 -1.03 -16.42 -5.21
N ALA A 179 -0.67 -15.14 -5.25
CA ALA A 179 0.25 -14.54 -4.29
C ALA A 179 -0.34 -14.56 -2.86
N MET A 180 -1.64 -14.23 -2.73
CA MET A 180 -2.36 -14.34 -1.45
C MET A 180 -2.35 -15.79 -0.92
N LYS A 181 -2.61 -16.78 -1.80
CA LYS A 181 -2.59 -18.19 -1.44
C LYS A 181 -1.19 -18.63 -0.99
N SER A 182 -0.16 -18.31 -1.77
CA SER A 182 1.24 -18.62 -1.42
C SER A 182 1.62 -18.02 -0.06
N CYS A 183 1.23 -16.77 0.18
CA CYS A 183 1.49 -16.09 1.45
C CYS A 183 0.78 -16.79 2.62
N LEU A 184 -0.50 -17.16 2.44
CA LEU A 184 -1.28 -17.86 3.47
C LEU A 184 -0.69 -19.23 3.79
N GLU A 185 -0.33 -20.02 2.77
CA GLU A 185 0.30 -21.32 2.93
C GLU A 185 1.64 -21.23 3.68
N LYS A 186 2.48 -20.21 3.37
CA LYS A 186 3.74 -19.95 4.09
C LYS A 186 3.51 -19.61 5.57
N SER A 187 2.39 -19.01 5.92
CA SER A 187 2.06 -18.63 7.31
C SER A 187 1.60 -19.83 8.16
N GLY A 188 1.22 -20.94 7.54
CA GLY A 188 0.59 -22.07 8.22
C GLY A 188 -0.83 -21.81 8.72
N ILE A 189 -1.45 -20.71 8.31
CA ILE A 189 -2.82 -20.32 8.68
C ILE A 189 -3.80 -20.88 7.66
N GLU A 190 -4.87 -21.52 8.16
CA GLU A 190 -5.96 -21.98 7.32
C GLU A 190 -6.86 -20.82 6.87
N ILE A 191 -7.44 -20.92 5.67
CA ILE A 191 -8.29 -19.87 5.08
C ILE A 191 -9.45 -19.46 5.99
N ASP A 192 -10.01 -20.41 6.76
CA ASP A 192 -11.13 -20.17 7.68
C ASP A 192 -10.74 -19.35 8.91
N GLN A 193 -9.45 -19.22 9.19
CA GLN A 193 -8.93 -18.40 10.28
C GLN A 193 -8.71 -16.94 9.87
N VAL A 194 -8.79 -16.63 8.57
CA VAL A 194 -8.65 -15.25 8.08
C VAL A 194 -9.90 -14.46 8.42
N LYS A 195 -9.75 -13.46 9.29
CA LYS A 195 -10.84 -12.61 9.78
C LYS A 195 -11.20 -11.50 8.81
N LYS A 196 -10.21 -10.87 8.17
CA LYS A 196 -10.38 -9.80 7.19
C LYS A 196 -9.28 -9.85 6.13
N ILE A 197 -9.64 -9.38 4.92
CA ILE A 197 -8.70 -9.16 3.84
C ILE A 197 -8.71 -7.68 3.49
N LEU A 198 -7.56 -7.02 3.67
CA LEU A 198 -7.35 -5.61 3.38
C LEU A 198 -6.60 -5.50 2.05
N ILE A 199 -7.36 -5.40 0.97
CA ILE A 199 -6.81 -5.29 -0.38
C ILE A 199 -6.66 -3.84 -0.81
N HIS A 200 -5.67 -3.56 -1.67
CA HIS A 200 -5.55 -2.28 -2.35
C HIS A 200 -6.88 -1.88 -3.01
N GLN A 201 -7.33 -0.66 -2.75
CA GLN A 201 -8.62 -0.13 -3.22
C GLN A 201 -8.48 0.40 -4.66
N ALA A 202 -8.37 -0.52 -5.63
CA ALA A 202 -8.15 -0.19 -7.02
C ALA A 202 -9.46 0.03 -7.79
N ASN A 203 -10.39 -0.92 -7.67
CA ASN A 203 -11.72 -0.89 -8.27
C ASN A 203 -12.58 -1.94 -7.56
N GLU A 204 -13.74 -1.54 -7.03
CA GLU A 204 -14.60 -2.40 -6.22
C GLU A 204 -14.91 -3.76 -6.88
N LYS A 205 -15.35 -3.75 -8.16
CA LYS A 205 -15.68 -4.98 -8.88
C LYS A 205 -14.45 -5.87 -9.13
N MET A 206 -13.29 -5.26 -9.34
CA MET A 206 -12.05 -6.00 -9.51
C MET A 206 -11.63 -6.63 -8.18
N ASP A 207 -11.72 -5.89 -7.10
CA ASP A 207 -11.32 -6.33 -5.77
C ASP A 207 -12.22 -7.50 -5.31
N GLU A 208 -13.54 -7.40 -5.51
CA GLU A 208 -14.49 -8.50 -5.28
C GLU A 208 -14.16 -9.75 -6.12
N ALA A 209 -13.84 -9.57 -7.41
CA ALA A 209 -13.50 -10.67 -8.29
C ALA A 209 -12.19 -11.36 -7.89
N ILE A 210 -11.19 -10.60 -7.40
CA ILE A 210 -9.93 -11.13 -6.84
C ILE A 210 -10.23 -12.00 -5.62
N ILE A 211 -11.02 -11.49 -4.65
CA ILE A 211 -11.33 -12.22 -3.42
C ILE A 211 -12.16 -13.49 -3.72
N ASN A 212 -13.13 -13.40 -4.60
CA ASN A 212 -13.89 -14.58 -5.03
C ASN A 212 -12.99 -15.65 -5.66
N ARG A 213 -12.03 -15.24 -6.50
CA ARG A 213 -11.04 -16.18 -7.06
C ARG A 213 -10.10 -16.74 -6.00
N PHE A 214 -9.69 -15.95 -5.03
CA PHE A 214 -8.85 -16.40 -3.92
C PHE A 214 -9.52 -17.52 -3.13
N TYR A 215 -10.78 -17.33 -2.68
CA TYR A 215 -11.55 -18.37 -1.98
C TYR A 215 -11.78 -19.60 -2.84
N LYS A 216 -12.02 -19.43 -4.14
CA LYS A 216 -12.17 -20.54 -5.07
C LYS A 216 -10.92 -21.43 -5.18
N LEU A 217 -9.72 -20.89 -4.97
CA LEU A 217 -8.47 -21.69 -4.92
C LEU A 217 -8.41 -22.67 -3.73
N PHE A 218 -9.30 -22.50 -2.74
CA PHE A 218 -9.49 -23.38 -1.59
C PHE A 218 -10.80 -24.15 -1.65
N GLU A 219 -11.51 -24.11 -2.80
CA GLU A 219 -12.82 -24.74 -2.99
C GLU A 219 -13.89 -24.22 -2.01
N LYS A 220 -13.77 -22.96 -1.59
CA LYS A 220 -14.66 -22.31 -0.62
C LYS A 220 -15.41 -21.13 -1.25
N THR A 221 -16.54 -20.79 -0.63
CA THR A 221 -17.29 -19.57 -0.92
C THR A 221 -16.71 -18.41 -0.13
N THR A 222 -16.73 -17.23 -0.73
CA THR A 222 -16.31 -15.99 -0.06
C THR A 222 -17.24 -15.65 1.08
N PRO A 223 -16.74 -15.50 2.33
CA PRO A 223 -17.58 -15.08 3.44
C PRO A 223 -18.07 -13.62 3.26
N GLU A 224 -19.28 -13.36 3.68
CA GLU A 224 -19.82 -12.01 3.72
C GLU A 224 -19.01 -11.13 4.69
N GLY A 225 -18.74 -9.88 4.29
CA GLY A 225 -17.99 -8.92 5.11
C GLY A 225 -16.51 -9.26 5.36
N ILE A 226 -15.93 -10.19 4.58
CA ILE A 226 -14.50 -10.54 4.71
C ILE A 226 -13.59 -9.38 4.25
N MET A 227 -14.02 -8.60 3.25
CA MET A 227 -13.26 -7.52 2.64
C MET A 227 -13.94 -6.17 2.90
N PRO A 228 -13.43 -5.35 3.84
CA PRO A 228 -13.90 -3.99 4.01
C PRO A 228 -13.53 -3.13 2.79
N MET A 229 -14.37 -2.15 2.48
CA MET A 229 -14.25 -1.30 1.31
C MET A 229 -14.32 0.18 1.71
N SER A 230 -13.43 1.01 1.16
CA SER A 230 -13.40 2.46 1.38
C SER A 230 -13.35 3.27 0.08
N ILE A 231 -13.21 2.61 -1.07
CA ILE A 231 -13.00 3.27 -2.37
C ILE A 231 -14.13 4.21 -2.76
N HIS A 232 -15.38 3.89 -2.40
CA HIS A 232 -16.56 4.72 -2.69
C HIS A 232 -16.54 6.07 -1.95
N LYS A 233 -15.77 6.20 -0.85
CA LYS A 233 -15.61 7.44 -0.08
C LYS A 233 -14.27 8.12 -0.36
N LEU A 234 -13.20 7.34 -0.48
CA LEU A 234 -11.82 7.86 -0.48
C LEU A 234 -11.12 7.75 -1.84
N GLY A 235 -11.68 6.98 -2.78
CA GLY A 235 -11.03 6.73 -4.07
C GLY A 235 -9.78 5.86 -3.95
N ASN A 236 -9.00 5.85 -5.04
CA ASN A 236 -7.73 5.12 -5.12
C ASN A 236 -6.56 6.07 -4.89
N SER A 237 -6.03 6.11 -3.69
CA SER A 237 -4.84 6.88 -3.31
C SER A 237 -3.53 6.07 -3.43
N SER A 238 -3.49 5.07 -4.32
CA SER A 238 -2.30 4.25 -4.61
C SER A 238 -1.70 3.61 -3.34
N VAL A 239 -0.46 3.95 -3.00
CA VAL A 239 0.29 3.40 -1.84
C VAL A 239 -0.38 3.67 -0.49
N ALA A 240 -1.28 4.65 -0.41
CA ALA A 240 -1.95 5.01 0.83
C ALA A 240 -3.25 4.22 1.08
N THR A 241 -3.77 3.47 0.11
CA THR A 241 -5.07 2.79 0.24
C THR A 241 -5.09 1.75 1.36
N VAL A 242 -4.11 0.86 1.39
CA VAL A 242 -4.04 -0.23 2.38
C VAL A 242 -3.82 0.29 3.80
N PRO A 243 -2.83 1.18 4.09
CA PRO A 243 -2.66 1.71 5.44
C PRO A 243 -3.83 2.56 5.91
N THR A 244 -4.51 3.29 5.01
CA THR A 244 -5.72 4.05 5.37
C THR A 244 -6.86 3.11 5.72
N LEU A 245 -7.08 2.05 4.93
CA LEU A 245 -8.12 1.05 5.21
C LEU A 245 -7.88 0.34 6.55
N TYR A 246 -6.62 0.02 6.86
CA TYR A 246 -6.23 -0.58 8.13
C TYR A 246 -6.47 0.38 9.31
N ASP A 247 -6.09 1.65 9.19
CA ASP A 247 -6.33 2.68 10.22
C ASP A 247 -7.82 2.85 10.53
N LEU A 248 -8.66 2.94 9.48
CA LEU A 248 -10.11 3.02 9.63
C LEU A 248 -10.70 1.79 10.34
N LEU A 249 -10.20 0.59 10.01
CA LEU A 249 -10.66 -0.66 10.61
C LEU A 249 -10.29 -0.74 12.09
N VAL A 250 -9.03 -0.42 12.44
CA VAL A 250 -8.55 -0.45 13.83
C VAL A 250 -9.27 0.58 14.70
N LYS A 251 -9.62 1.74 14.13
CA LYS A 251 -10.39 2.79 14.83
C LYS A 251 -11.89 2.51 14.93
N GLY A 252 -12.39 1.44 14.30
CA GLY A 252 -13.82 1.15 14.27
C GLY A 252 -14.65 2.12 13.43
N GLU A 253 -14.03 2.78 12.45
CA GLU A 253 -14.68 3.74 11.55
C GLU A 253 -15.33 3.08 10.33
N LEU A 254 -15.25 1.75 10.22
CA LEU A 254 -15.89 0.96 9.18
C LEU A 254 -17.07 0.18 9.75
N GLU A 255 -18.28 0.55 9.33
CA GLU A 255 -19.51 -0.14 9.77
C GLU A 255 -19.43 -1.66 9.52
N ASN A 256 -19.89 -2.46 10.47
CA ASN A 256 -19.92 -3.92 10.41
C ASN A 256 -18.54 -4.62 10.30
N HIS A 257 -17.45 -3.89 10.55
CA HIS A 257 -16.11 -4.44 10.55
C HIS A 257 -15.40 -4.15 11.88
N SER A 258 -14.78 -5.17 12.46
CA SER A 258 -13.99 -5.04 13.69
C SER A 258 -12.84 -6.03 13.70
N LEU A 259 -11.82 -5.74 14.50
CA LEU A 259 -10.69 -6.61 14.80
C LEU A 259 -10.52 -6.75 16.31
N ASN A 260 -10.11 -7.93 16.74
CA ASN A 260 -9.73 -8.24 18.11
C ASN A 260 -8.27 -8.73 18.15
N LYS A 261 -7.64 -8.64 19.30
CA LYS A 261 -6.31 -9.22 19.50
C LYS A 261 -6.33 -10.72 19.18
N GLY A 262 -5.40 -11.18 18.37
CA GLY A 262 -5.28 -12.54 17.89
C GLY A 262 -5.98 -12.82 16.55
N ASP A 263 -6.82 -11.92 16.06
CA ASP A 263 -7.43 -12.06 14.72
C ASP A 263 -6.33 -12.06 13.63
N VAL A 264 -6.52 -12.92 12.63
CA VAL A 264 -5.61 -12.97 11.49
C VAL A 264 -6.18 -12.17 10.32
N ILE A 265 -5.38 -11.28 9.77
CA ILE A 265 -5.72 -10.50 8.59
C ILE A 265 -4.72 -10.74 7.47
N LEU A 266 -5.18 -10.57 6.24
CA LEU A 266 -4.35 -10.66 5.05
C LEU A 266 -4.36 -9.31 4.33
N PHE A 267 -3.19 -8.70 4.19
CA PHE A 267 -2.99 -7.54 3.31
C PHE A 267 -2.62 -8.02 1.91
N ALA A 268 -3.16 -7.37 0.88
CA ALA A 268 -2.79 -7.62 -0.50
C ALA A 268 -2.78 -6.34 -1.32
N SER A 269 -1.84 -6.22 -2.24
CA SER A 269 -1.77 -5.07 -3.13
C SER A 269 -1.17 -5.45 -4.48
N VAL A 270 -1.57 -4.71 -5.52
CA VAL A 270 -1.08 -4.82 -6.88
C VAL A 270 -0.91 -3.43 -7.47
N GLY A 271 0.12 -3.22 -8.26
CA GLY A 271 0.38 -1.91 -8.87
C GLY A 271 1.44 -1.95 -9.96
N ALA A 272 1.87 -0.76 -10.37
CA ALA A 272 2.84 -0.58 -11.44
C ALA A 272 4.09 -1.46 -11.26
N GLY A 273 4.61 -1.97 -12.37
CA GLY A 273 5.82 -2.76 -12.37
C GLY A 273 5.78 -4.11 -13.10
N MET A 274 4.76 -4.95 -13.15
CA MET A 274 3.61 -5.07 -12.23
C MET A 274 4.03 -5.76 -10.93
N ASN A 275 3.89 -5.08 -9.84
CA ASN A 275 4.22 -5.60 -8.52
C ASN A 275 2.99 -6.19 -7.82
N VAL A 276 3.18 -7.27 -7.08
CA VAL A 276 2.16 -7.91 -6.24
C VAL A 276 2.76 -8.23 -4.89
N ASN A 277 2.10 -7.80 -3.82
CA ASN A 277 2.52 -8.08 -2.45
C ASN A 277 1.36 -8.64 -1.62
N ALA A 278 1.69 -9.51 -0.67
CA ALA A 278 0.76 -9.96 0.36
C ALA A 278 1.49 -10.11 1.71
N ILE A 279 0.77 -9.88 2.81
CA ILE A 279 1.24 -10.12 4.19
C ILE A 279 0.13 -10.83 4.95
N VAL A 280 0.44 -11.90 5.66
CA VAL A 280 -0.42 -12.47 6.70
C VAL A 280 0.04 -11.92 8.05
N TYR A 281 -0.88 -11.30 8.76
CA TYR A 281 -0.61 -10.58 10.00
C TYR A 281 -1.60 -11.01 11.09
N ARG A 282 -1.09 -11.25 12.30
CA ARG A 282 -1.89 -11.49 13.50
C ARG A 282 -1.91 -10.24 14.36
N VAL A 283 -3.12 -9.73 14.64
CA VAL A 283 -3.37 -8.53 15.45
C VAL A 283 -2.99 -8.72 16.92
#